data_1f3c748deb9a1e28399bd4ca106645e7
#
_entry.id   1f3c748deb9a1e28399bd4ca106645e7
#
_cell.length_a   1.000
_cell.length_b   1.000
_cell.length_c   1.000
_cell.angle_alpha   90.00
_cell.angle_beta   90.00
_cell.angle_gamma   90.00
#
_symmetry.space_group_name_H-M   'P 1'
#
loop_
_entity.id
_entity.type
_entity.pdbx_description
1 polymer ?
#
loop_
_entity_poly.entity_id
_entity_poly.type
_entity_poly.pdbx_seq_one_letter_code
_entity_poly.pdbx_strand_id
1 'polypeptide(L)'
;QDALNIVIETINTKINRGESLLSLLKNGFMLQGRRIRLAAFKPKMTLDDDADHLYKKNIFSVVRQMKYSTQGFDKDNELDLCILLNGLPIITLELKNEATGQTVVNAMHQYQTNRHPQNRMLRTCLVHFAMDNNRVMMTTQLAGDNTRFLPFNKETVNPQVEGDYPTCYMWKEVLQADSLLNLIQHFIKRITPKKGEPFYIFPRYHQLRCVRNIISDVREKGVGQTYLVQHSAGSGKTKSMSWLAFQLANLQNADNTPVFDSVIMITDRIVLDRNIADEIKGMEEVAGTVKDIRKGSRNLAKALAEGGHRIIISTEQKFSFALPKLKEAAGSHFAVI
;
A
#
# COMPACT_ATOMS: atom_id res chain seq x y z
N GLN A 1 23.49 -5.70 -23.86
CA GLN A 1 24.07 -5.37 -22.54
C GLN A 1 24.06 -3.86 -22.28
N ASP A 2 24.38 -3.03 -23.29
CA ASP A 2 24.45 -1.57 -23.17
C ASP A 2 23.09 -0.92 -22.84
N ALA A 3 22.00 -1.38 -23.46
CA ALA A 3 20.68 -0.84 -23.18
C ALA A 3 20.22 -1.09 -21.72
N LEU A 4 20.52 -2.26 -21.16
CA LEU A 4 20.22 -2.58 -19.78
C LEU A 4 21.03 -1.71 -18.81
N ASN A 5 22.33 -1.52 -19.09
CA ASN A 5 23.19 -0.65 -18.30
C ASN A 5 22.68 0.78 -18.27
N ILE A 6 22.24 1.34 -19.42
CA ILE A 6 21.65 2.68 -19.49
C ILE A 6 20.39 2.78 -18.64
N VAL A 7 19.52 1.75 -18.66
CA VAL A 7 18.32 1.72 -17.82
C VAL A 7 18.70 1.71 -16.34
N ILE A 8 19.65 0.85 -15.92
CA ILE A 8 20.12 0.76 -14.53
C ILE A 8 20.72 2.09 -14.06
N GLU A 9 21.59 2.71 -14.88
CA GLU A 9 22.20 4.01 -14.59
C GLU A 9 21.12 5.12 -14.46
N THR A 10 20.12 5.08 -15.33
CA THR A 10 19.00 6.02 -15.27
C THR A 10 18.18 5.86 -13.98
N ILE A 11 17.85 4.63 -13.59
CA ILE A 11 17.17 4.34 -12.31
C ILE A 11 18.01 4.88 -11.15
N ASN A 12 19.32 4.58 -11.16
CA ASN A 12 20.24 5.03 -10.14
C ASN A 12 20.29 6.56 -10.03
N THR A 13 20.35 7.24 -11.16
CA THR A 13 20.38 8.72 -11.22
C THR A 13 19.08 9.32 -10.68
N LYS A 14 17.93 8.74 -11.04
CA LYS A 14 16.62 9.22 -10.57
C LYS A 14 16.46 9.05 -9.06
N ILE A 15 16.86 7.89 -8.51
CA ILE A 15 16.85 7.65 -7.06
C ILE A 15 17.77 8.63 -6.33
N ASN A 16 18.96 8.89 -6.86
CA ASN A 16 19.90 9.88 -6.29
C ASN A 16 19.32 11.31 -6.29
N ARG A 17 18.45 11.63 -7.25
CA ARG A 17 17.73 12.91 -7.32
C ARG A 17 16.47 12.95 -6.45
N GLY A 18 16.22 11.91 -5.63
CA GLY A 18 15.11 11.85 -4.67
C GLY A 18 13.82 11.23 -5.20
N GLU A 19 13.81 10.69 -6.44
CA GLU A 19 12.68 9.89 -6.90
C GLU A 19 12.64 8.56 -6.15
N SER A 20 11.43 8.07 -5.81
CA SER A 20 11.29 6.84 -5.06
C SER A 20 11.21 5.62 -5.97
N LEU A 21 11.72 4.48 -5.51
CA LEU A 21 11.54 3.21 -6.20
C LEU A 21 10.05 2.91 -6.45
N LEU A 22 9.18 3.21 -5.49
CA LEU A 22 7.73 3.05 -5.63
C LEU A 22 7.17 3.84 -6.84
N SER A 23 7.59 5.11 -7.01
CA SER A 23 7.19 5.93 -8.15
C SER A 23 7.67 5.33 -9.46
N LEU A 24 8.93 4.91 -9.50
CA LEU A 24 9.52 4.28 -10.68
C LEU A 24 8.83 2.97 -11.06
N LEU A 25 8.47 2.13 -10.09
CA LEU A 25 7.72 0.89 -10.31
C LEU A 25 6.32 1.17 -10.87
N LYS A 26 5.60 2.15 -10.29
CA LYS A 26 4.23 2.48 -10.69
C LYS A 26 4.15 3.19 -12.03
N ASN A 27 5.03 4.16 -12.24
CA ASN A 27 4.91 5.09 -13.36
C ASN A 27 5.92 4.85 -14.48
N GLY A 28 7.00 4.10 -14.20
CA GLY A 28 8.13 4.02 -15.12
C GLY A 28 8.79 5.40 -15.34
N PHE A 29 9.51 5.55 -16.41
CA PHE A 29 10.14 6.80 -16.80
C PHE A 29 10.36 6.92 -18.32
N MET A 30 10.59 8.13 -18.82
CA MET A 30 10.94 8.36 -20.21
C MET A 30 12.46 8.23 -20.39
N LEU A 31 12.86 7.47 -21.40
CA LEU A 31 14.25 7.33 -21.85
C LEU A 31 14.30 7.42 -23.37
N GLN A 32 15.02 8.38 -23.89
CA GLN A 32 15.17 8.60 -25.36
C GLN A 32 13.82 8.60 -26.12
N GLY A 33 12.80 9.28 -25.54
CA GLY A 33 11.46 9.37 -26.14
C GLY A 33 10.57 8.13 -25.96
N ARG A 34 11.08 7.05 -25.33
CA ARG A 34 10.33 5.83 -25.04
C ARG A 34 10.01 5.70 -23.56
N ARG A 35 8.81 5.22 -23.23
CA ARG A 35 8.41 4.94 -21.86
C ARG A 35 8.93 3.58 -21.42
N ILE A 36 9.80 3.56 -20.41
CA ILE A 36 10.30 2.36 -19.77
C ILE A 36 9.43 2.05 -18.56
N ARG A 37 8.79 0.88 -18.55
CA ARG A 37 8.03 0.35 -17.41
C ARG A 37 8.90 -0.62 -16.64
N LEU A 38 8.98 -0.45 -15.32
CA LEU A 38 9.77 -1.33 -14.45
C LEU A 38 8.93 -2.46 -13.85
N ALA A 39 7.61 -2.31 -13.78
CA ALA A 39 6.67 -3.34 -13.37
C ALA A 39 5.36 -3.16 -14.13
N ALA A 40 4.60 -4.22 -14.27
CA ALA A 40 3.24 -4.21 -14.79
C ALA A 40 2.26 -4.61 -13.68
N PHE A 41 1.14 -3.91 -13.60
CA PHE A 41 0.10 -4.18 -12.61
C PHE A 41 -1.13 -4.78 -13.27
N LYS A 42 -1.96 -5.43 -12.46
CA LYS A 42 -3.18 -6.06 -12.97
C LYS A 42 -4.02 -5.01 -13.69
N PRO A 43 -4.40 -5.27 -14.96
CA PRO A 43 -5.20 -4.33 -15.74
C PRO A 43 -6.54 -4.07 -15.07
N LYS A 44 -7.06 -2.88 -15.22
CA LYS A 44 -8.41 -2.53 -14.76
C LYS A 44 -9.47 -3.18 -15.64
N MET A 45 -9.18 -3.30 -16.93
CA MET A 45 -10.06 -3.88 -17.94
C MET A 45 -9.77 -5.36 -18.11
N THR A 46 -10.82 -6.17 -18.12
CA THR A 46 -10.74 -7.63 -18.31
C THR A 46 -10.37 -8.06 -19.73
N LEU A 47 -10.45 -7.15 -20.71
CA LEU A 47 -10.23 -7.41 -22.13
C LEU A 47 -8.92 -6.81 -22.67
N ASP A 48 -7.98 -6.43 -21.80
CA ASP A 48 -6.66 -5.93 -22.21
C ASP A 48 -5.63 -7.06 -22.14
N ASP A 49 -5.64 -7.91 -23.20
CA ASP A 49 -4.75 -9.05 -23.32
C ASP A 49 -3.26 -8.66 -23.28
N ASP A 50 -2.90 -7.52 -23.84
CA ASP A 50 -1.52 -7.01 -23.82
C ASP A 50 -1.09 -6.63 -22.39
N ALA A 51 -1.96 -5.98 -21.64
CA ALA A 51 -1.68 -5.62 -20.24
C ALA A 51 -1.63 -6.86 -19.34
N ASP A 52 -2.50 -7.84 -19.55
CA ASP A 52 -2.48 -9.13 -18.82
C ASP A 52 -1.20 -9.92 -19.13
N HIS A 53 -0.78 -9.95 -20.41
CA HIS A 53 0.47 -10.57 -20.81
C HIS A 53 1.69 -9.89 -20.17
N LEU A 54 1.72 -8.56 -20.11
CA LEU A 54 2.78 -7.82 -19.43
C LEU A 54 2.76 -8.06 -17.92
N TYR A 55 1.57 -8.14 -17.30
CA TYR A 55 1.42 -8.47 -15.90
C TYR A 55 2.05 -9.82 -15.54
N LYS A 56 1.80 -10.84 -16.36
CA LYS A 56 2.36 -12.19 -16.20
C LYS A 56 3.87 -12.27 -16.44
N LYS A 57 4.46 -11.26 -17.09
CA LYS A 57 5.91 -11.17 -17.31
C LYS A 57 6.71 -10.59 -16.15
N ASN A 58 6.05 -10.12 -15.08
CA ASN A 58 6.80 -9.73 -13.89
C ASN A 58 7.57 -10.92 -13.32
N ILE A 59 8.82 -10.70 -12.99
CA ILE A 59 9.70 -11.71 -12.40
C ILE A 59 9.94 -11.36 -10.95
N PHE A 60 9.50 -12.24 -10.05
CA PHE A 60 9.89 -12.19 -8.65
C PHE A 60 11.03 -13.15 -8.38
N SER A 61 12.04 -12.67 -7.67
CA SER A 61 13.18 -13.47 -7.26
C SER A 61 13.39 -13.34 -5.75
N VAL A 62 13.74 -14.44 -5.11
CA VAL A 62 14.12 -14.50 -3.70
C VAL A 62 15.60 -14.81 -3.62
N VAL A 63 16.38 -13.90 -3.05
CA VAL A 63 17.81 -14.08 -2.83
C VAL A 63 18.04 -14.35 -1.35
N ARG A 64 18.69 -15.47 -1.04
CA ARG A 64 19.09 -15.86 0.30
C ARG A 64 20.49 -15.34 0.58
N GLN A 65 20.75 -14.95 1.84
CA GLN A 65 22.06 -14.48 2.31
C GLN A 65 22.68 -13.45 1.34
N MET A 66 21.87 -12.43 1.06
CA MET A 66 22.21 -11.42 0.07
C MET A 66 23.26 -10.45 0.61
N LYS A 67 24.46 -10.49 0.03
CA LYS A 67 25.46 -9.43 0.21
C LYS A 67 24.99 -8.19 -0.57
N TYR A 68 24.80 -7.10 0.10
CA TYR A 68 24.18 -5.90 -0.49
C TYR A 68 25.09 -4.67 -0.50
N SER A 69 26.30 -4.81 0.05
CA SER A 69 27.32 -3.76 0.01
C SER A 69 28.72 -4.36 -0.18
N THR A 70 29.53 -3.68 -0.97
CA THR A 70 30.94 -4.04 -1.19
C THR A 70 31.91 -3.16 -0.40
N GLN A 71 31.41 -2.12 0.25
CA GLN A 71 32.20 -1.10 0.94
C GLN A 71 31.49 -0.59 2.20
N GLY A 72 32.26 0.04 3.08
CA GLY A 72 31.75 0.73 4.27
C GLY A 72 31.27 -0.22 5.36
N PHE A 73 30.40 0.29 6.23
CA PHE A 73 29.87 -0.40 7.42
C PHE A 73 29.18 -1.73 7.09
N ASP A 74 28.49 -1.81 5.97
CA ASP A 74 27.71 -2.99 5.56
C ASP A 74 28.49 -3.98 4.70
N LYS A 75 29.81 -3.82 4.52
CA LYS A 75 30.62 -4.58 3.54
C LYS A 75 30.48 -6.10 3.64
N ASP A 76 30.46 -6.63 4.86
CA ASP A 76 30.41 -8.07 5.09
C ASP A 76 29.03 -8.52 5.63
N ASN A 77 28.05 -7.61 5.62
CA ASN A 77 26.71 -7.90 6.09
C ASN A 77 25.89 -8.61 5.01
N GLU A 78 25.12 -9.60 5.44
CA GLU A 78 24.21 -10.36 4.60
C GLU A 78 22.78 -10.22 5.15
N LEU A 79 21.81 -10.06 4.26
CA LEU A 79 20.40 -10.17 4.57
C LEU A 79 19.97 -11.63 4.47
N ASP A 80 19.18 -12.12 5.41
CA ASP A 80 18.71 -13.51 5.38
C ASP A 80 17.91 -13.78 4.10
N LEU A 81 16.98 -12.86 3.75
CA LEU A 81 16.24 -12.90 2.48
C LEU A 81 16.05 -11.49 1.90
N CYS A 82 16.08 -11.41 0.58
CA CYS A 82 15.67 -10.23 -0.17
C CYS A 82 14.73 -10.63 -1.32
N ILE A 83 13.61 -9.96 -1.44
CA ILE A 83 12.67 -10.15 -2.55
C ILE A 83 12.90 -9.04 -3.57
N LEU A 84 13.05 -9.45 -4.82
CA LEU A 84 13.26 -8.56 -5.95
C LEU A 84 12.07 -8.67 -6.91
N LEU A 85 11.68 -7.53 -7.46
CA LEU A 85 10.74 -7.43 -8.57
C LEU A 85 11.50 -6.93 -9.81
N ASN A 86 11.55 -7.76 -10.85
CA ASN A 86 12.28 -7.49 -12.09
C ASN A 86 13.74 -7.06 -11.84
N GLY A 87 14.39 -7.72 -10.86
CA GLY A 87 15.77 -7.45 -10.45
C GLY A 87 15.93 -6.29 -9.46
N LEU A 88 14.87 -5.57 -9.09
CA LEU A 88 14.92 -4.44 -8.16
C LEU A 88 14.55 -4.91 -6.75
N PRO A 89 15.39 -4.70 -5.72
CA PRO A 89 15.11 -5.11 -4.35
C PRO A 89 13.95 -4.26 -3.77
N ILE A 90 12.91 -4.95 -3.33
CA ILE A 90 11.69 -4.31 -2.82
C ILE A 90 11.45 -4.60 -1.34
N ILE A 91 11.84 -5.77 -0.85
CA ILE A 91 11.58 -6.23 0.53
C ILE A 91 12.82 -6.93 1.06
N THR A 92 13.16 -6.68 2.31
CA THR A 92 14.18 -7.44 3.04
C THR A 92 13.57 -8.14 4.25
N LEU A 93 14.12 -9.30 4.61
CA LEU A 93 13.72 -10.05 5.79
C LEU A 93 14.95 -10.49 6.58
N GLU A 94 14.87 -10.33 7.92
CA GLU A 94 15.76 -10.94 8.90
C GLU A 94 14.97 -12.00 9.64
N LEU A 95 15.45 -13.23 9.63
CA LEU A 95 14.75 -14.41 10.13
C LEU A 95 15.48 -14.97 11.36
N LYS A 96 14.72 -15.33 12.37
CA LYS A 96 15.23 -15.99 13.57
C LYS A 96 14.42 -17.25 13.88
N ASN A 97 15.08 -18.21 14.50
CA ASN A 97 14.48 -19.47 14.88
C ASN A 97 14.54 -19.61 16.40
N GLU A 98 13.40 -19.73 17.04
CA GLU A 98 13.30 -19.90 18.51
C GLU A 98 14.01 -21.18 19.00
N ALA A 99 14.10 -22.21 18.17
CA ALA A 99 14.86 -23.42 18.53
C ALA A 99 16.36 -23.15 18.76
N THR A 100 16.88 -22.05 18.22
CA THR A 100 18.26 -21.58 18.47
C THR A 100 18.36 -20.53 19.58
N GLY A 101 17.27 -20.29 20.33
CA GLY A 101 17.21 -19.28 21.37
C GLY A 101 17.09 -17.83 20.82
N GLN A 102 16.87 -17.65 19.53
CA GLN A 102 16.74 -16.34 18.91
C GLN A 102 15.28 -16.06 18.51
N THR A 103 14.83 -14.83 18.74
CA THR A 103 13.47 -14.39 18.49
C THR A 103 13.41 -13.20 17.55
N VAL A 104 12.20 -12.76 17.22
CA VAL A 104 11.96 -11.54 16.44
C VAL A 104 12.68 -10.31 17.01
N VAL A 105 12.92 -10.26 18.31
CA VAL A 105 13.66 -9.18 18.97
C VAL A 105 15.12 -9.14 18.49
N ASN A 106 15.74 -10.30 18.31
CA ASN A 106 17.09 -10.39 17.76
C ASN A 106 17.12 -9.93 16.28
N ALA A 107 16.09 -10.26 15.49
CA ALA A 107 15.97 -9.79 14.12
C ALA A 107 15.79 -8.26 14.05
N MET A 108 14.96 -7.69 14.94
CA MET A 108 14.80 -6.23 15.06
C MET A 108 16.11 -5.55 15.44
N HIS A 109 16.80 -6.09 16.45
CA HIS A 109 18.11 -5.57 16.89
C HIS A 109 19.14 -5.61 15.77
N GLN A 110 19.14 -6.66 14.93
CA GLN A 110 20.03 -6.76 13.77
C GLN A 110 19.79 -5.61 12.77
N TYR A 111 18.53 -5.24 12.51
CA TYR A 111 18.23 -4.06 11.71
C TYR A 111 18.65 -2.75 12.36
N GLN A 112 18.59 -2.66 13.67
CA GLN A 112 18.95 -1.44 14.41
C GLN A 112 20.46 -1.22 14.45
N THR A 113 21.24 -2.29 14.62
CA THR A 113 22.69 -2.20 14.90
C THR A 113 23.57 -2.56 13.71
N ASN A 114 23.15 -3.53 12.89
CA ASN A 114 24.00 -4.10 11.85
C ASN A 114 23.58 -3.68 10.42
N ARG A 115 22.62 -2.78 10.27
CA ARG A 115 22.15 -2.28 8.97
C ARG A 115 22.22 -0.76 8.96
N HIS A 116 23.12 -0.22 8.12
CA HIS A 116 23.35 1.23 8.11
C HIS A 116 22.13 1.94 7.52
N PRO A 117 21.48 2.89 8.24
CA PRO A 117 20.26 3.56 7.78
C PRO A 117 20.42 4.32 6.47
N GLN A 118 21.64 4.76 6.14
CA GLN A 118 21.94 5.46 4.89
C GLN A 118 22.37 4.54 3.76
N ASN A 119 22.39 3.21 3.98
CA ASN A 119 22.68 2.28 2.90
C ASN A 119 21.64 2.45 1.79
N ARG A 120 22.13 2.65 0.57
CA ARG A 120 21.28 3.01 -0.56
C ARG A 120 20.24 1.95 -0.87
N MET A 121 20.62 0.68 -0.91
CA MET A 121 19.70 -0.41 -1.20
C MET A 121 18.62 -0.50 -0.14
N LEU A 122 18.98 -0.45 1.14
CA LEU A 122 18.02 -0.51 2.24
C LEU A 122 17.05 0.68 2.22
N ARG A 123 17.53 1.89 1.95
CA ARG A 123 16.67 3.08 1.83
C ARG A 123 15.67 3.02 0.68
N THR A 124 15.96 2.26 -0.37
CA THR A 124 15.08 2.14 -1.54
C THR A 124 14.05 1.04 -1.39
N CYS A 125 14.27 0.05 -0.52
CA CYS A 125 13.30 -1.00 -0.22
C CYS A 125 12.02 -0.41 0.35
N LEU A 126 10.89 -1.05 0.04
CA LEU A 126 9.56 -0.57 0.42
C LEU A 126 9.22 -0.93 1.87
N VAL A 127 9.74 -2.06 2.36
CA VAL A 127 9.51 -2.56 3.72
C VAL A 127 10.60 -3.54 4.13
N HIS A 128 10.88 -3.57 5.43
CA HIS A 128 11.79 -4.51 6.09
C HIS A 128 11.00 -5.31 7.12
N PHE A 129 11.11 -6.63 7.08
CA PHE A 129 10.47 -7.53 8.03
C PHE A 129 11.50 -8.19 8.95
N ALA A 130 11.26 -8.11 10.25
CA ALA A 130 11.91 -8.91 11.27
C ALA A 130 10.94 -10.03 11.66
N MET A 131 11.37 -11.28 11.64
CA MET A 131 10.46 -12.40 11.76
C MET A 131 11.09 -13.58 12.50
N ASP A 132 10.30 -14.27 13.31
CA ASP A 132 10.57 -15.59 13.83
C ASP A 132 9.42 -16.56 13.50
N ASN A 133 9.42 -17.74 14.09
CA ASN A 133 8.40 -18.75 13.84
C ASN A 133 6.98 -18.29 14.25
N ASN A 134 6.87 -17.37 15.21
CA ASN A 134 5.62 -16.98 15.86
C ASN A 134 5.20 -15.54 15.56
N ARG A 135 6.14 -14.64 15.29
CA ARG A 135 5.90 -13.19 15.22
C ARG A 135 6.52 -12.55 13.98
N VAL A 136 5.85 -11.51 13.51
CA VAL A 136 6.34 -10.65 12.42
C VAL A 136 6.25 -9.21 12.85
N MET A 137 7.36 -8.49 12.71
CA MET A 137 7.46 -7.06 12.90
C MET A 137 7.93 -6.42 11.60
N MET A 138 7.49 -5.21 11.31
CA MET A 138 7.85 -4.49 10.09
C MET A 138 8.27 -3.06 10.35
N THR A 139 9.14 -2.56 9.50
CA THR A 139 9.45 -1.13 9.40
C THR A 139 9.62 -0.73 7.94
N THR A 140 9.32 0.53 7.62
CA THR A 140 9.55 1.10 6.29
C THR A 140 10.71 2.10 6.27
N GLN A 141 11.32 2.33 7.44
CA GLN A 141 12.43 3.27 7.56
C GLN A 141 13.39 2.80 8.65
N LEU A 142 14.63 2.55 8.27
CA LEU A 142 15.70 2.29 9.23
C LEU A 142 16.24 3.62 9.78
N ALA A 143 16.49 3.67 11.08
CA ALA A 143 16.98 4.85 11.79
C ALA A 143 17.97 4.45 12.92
N GLY A 144 18.75 3.38 12.72
CA GLY A 144 19.61 2.82 13.75
C GLY A 144 18.79 2.38 14.95
N ASP A 145 19.26 2.67 16.18
CA ASP A 145 18.57 2.35 17.43
C ASP A 145 17.15 2.95 17.52
N ASN A 146 16.89 4.04 16.79
CA ASN A 146 15.59 4.70 16.74
C ASN A 146 14.62 4.05 15.72
N THR A 147 14.99 2.96 15.07
CA THR A 147 14.13 2.25 14.14
C THR A 147 12.87 1.75 14.86
N ARG A 148 11.72 2.20 14.37
CA ARG A 148 10.41 1.82 14.94
C ARG A 148 9.83 0.67 14.16
N PHE A 149 9.55 -0.43 14.85
CA PHE A 149 8.86 -1.58 14.29
C PHE A 149 7.38 -1.58 14.67
N LEU A 150 6.54 -1.97 13.74
CA LEU A 150 5.12 -2.18 13.94
C LEU A 150 4.80 -3.68 13.82
N PRO A 151 3.89 -4.21 14.64
CA PRO A 151 3.46 -5.60 14.50
C PRO A 151 2.72 -5.81 13.18
N PHE A 152 3.05 -6.92 12.51
CA PHE A 152 2.38 -7.38 11.30
C PHE A 152 1.71 -8.75 11.50
N ASN A 153 1.35 -9.08 12.70
CA ASN A 153 0.69 -10.34 13.08
C ASN A 153 -0.79 -10.36 12.65
N LYS A 154 -1.33 -11.55 12.45
CA LYS A 154 -2.79 -11.76 12.20
C LYS A 154 -3.64 -11.24 13.36
N GLU A 155 -3.19 -11.50 14.57
CA GLU A 155 -3.80 -11.09 15.84
C GLU A 155 -2.72 -10.55 16.79
N THR A 156 -3.02 -10.34 18.05
CA THR A 156 -2.01 -9.96 19.06
C THR A 156 -0.88 -10.99 19.12
N VAL A 157 -1.26 -12.27 19.04
CA VAL A 157 -0.38 -13.43 18.84
C VAL A 157 -0.90 -14.17 17.61
N ASN A 158 -0.01 -14.57 16.70
CA ASN A 158 -0.43 -15.36 15.56
C ASN A 158 -1.03 -16.70 16.00
N PRO A 159 -2.20 -17.11 15.46
CA PRO A 159 -2.79 -18.39 15.80
C PRO A 159 -1.88 -19.55 15.37
N GLN A 160 -1.91 -20.63 16.14
CA GLN A 160 -1.21 -21.86 15.78
C GLN A 160 -1.80 -22.43 14.49
N VAL A 161 -0.93 -23.00 13.66
CA VAL A 161 -1.30 -23.62 12.38
C VAL A 161 -0.81 -25.05 12.41
N GLU A 162 -1.72 -25.99 12.18
CA GLU A 162 -1.37 -27.42 12.17
C GLU A 162 -0.37 -27.72 11.03
N GLY A 163 0.74 -28.35 11.38
CA GLY A 163 1.77 -28.72 10.41
C GLY A 163 2.57 -27.55 9.81
N ASP A 164 2.43 -26.33 10.34
CA ASP A 164 3.18 -25.17 9.85
C ASP A 164 3.44 -24.14 10.97
N TYR A 165 4.22 -23.11 10.66
CA TYR A 165 4.48 -22.03 11.60
C TYR A 165 3.31 -21.03 11.65
N PRO A 166 3.03 -20.42 12.81
CA PRO A 166 2.06 -19.34 12.95
C PRO A 166 2.26 -18.18 11.96
N THR A 167 3.49 -18.00 11.48
CA THR A 167 3.87 -16.96 10.52
C THR A 167 3.76 -17.41 9.06
N CYS A 168 3.24 -18.60 8.75
CA CYS A 168 3.15 -19.15 7.39
C CYS A 168 2.33 -18.27 6.42
N TYR A 169 1.42 -17.45 6.92
CA TYR A 169 0.67 -16.50 6.09
C TYR A 169 1.59 -15.52 5.33
N MET A 170 2.81 -15.28 5.84
CA MET A 170 3.75 -14.43 5.14
C MET A 170 4.06 -14.98 3.75
N TRP A 171 4.46 -16.25 3.65
CA TRP A 171 4.79 -16.84 2.34
C TRP A 171 3.60 -17.44 1.61
N LYS A 172 2.52 -17.80 2.32
CA LYS A 172 1.30 -18.35 1.69
C LYS A 172 0.34 -17.28 1.16
N GLU A 173 0.35 -16.07 1.75
CA GLU A 173 -0.62 -15.02 1.43
C GLU A 173 0.04 -13.69 1.06
N VAL A 174 0.92 -13.15 1.94
CA VAL A 174 1.38 -11.76 1.83
C VAL A 174 2.46 -11.60 0.76
N LEU A 175 3.44 -12.49 0.74
CA LEU A 175 4.62 -12.41 -0.14
C LEU A 175 4.43 -13.13 -1.49
N GLN A 176 3.20 -13.52 -1.82
CA GLN A 176 2.85 -14.03 -3.14
C GLN A 176 2.90 -12.93 -4.20
N ALA A 177 3.26 -13.26 -5.43
CA ALA A 177 3.46 -12.31 -6.52
C ALA A 177 2.28 -11.34 -6.72
N ASP A 178 1.07 -11.87 -6.85
CA ASP A 178 -0.16 -11.08 -7.03
C ASP A 178 -0.43 -10.18 -5.81
N SER A 179 -0.16 -10.70 -4.62
CA SER A 179 -0.32 -9.96 -3.38
C SER A 179 0.67 -8.79 -3.28
N LEU A 180 1.93 -9.00 -3.68
CA LEU A 180 2.96 -7.97 -3.68
C LEU A 180 2.66 -6.88 -4.72
N LEU A 181 2.25 -7.25 -5.92
CA LEU A 181 1.83 -6.28 -6.94
C LEU A 181 0.62 -5.47 -6.48
N ASN A 182 -0.37 -6.11 -5.85
CA ASN A 182 -1.52 -5.43 -5.27
C ASN A 182 -1.11 -4.46 -4.13
N LEU A 183 -0.18 -4.87 -3.25
CA LEU A 183 0.36 -4.00 -2.19
C LEU A 183 1.04 -2.77 -2.79
N ILE A 184 1.91 -2.96 -3.78
CA ILE A 184 2.63 -1.87 -4.47
C ILE A 184 1.62 -0.94 -5.15
N GLN A 185 0.67 -1.47 -5.86
CA GLN A 185 -0.30 -0.69 -6.64
C GLN A 185 -1.25 0.12 -5.76
N HIS A 186 -1.82 -0.48 -4.70
CA HIS A 186 -2.97 0.06 -4.00
C HIS A 186 -2.72 0.48 -2.56
N PHE A 187 -1.73 -0.09 -1.88
CA PHE A 187 -1.55 0.14 -0.44
C PHE A 187 -0.32 0.97 -0.11
N ILE A 188 0.84 0.66 -0.71
CA ILE A 188 2.06 1.36 -0.37
C ILE A 188 2.00 2.80 -0.92
N LYS A 189 2.26 3.76 -0.04
CA LYS A 189 2.32 5.19 -0.38
C LYS A 189 3.60 5.80 0.17
N ARG A 190 4.18 6.73 -0.59
CA ARG A 190 5.28 7.56 -0.11
C ARG A 190 4.72 8.83 0.48
N ILE A 191 5.09 9.12 1.71
CA ILE A 191 4.75 10.37 2.39
C ILE A 191 6.00 11.23 2.46
N THR A 192 5.84 12.48 2.05
CA THR A 192 6.86 13.52 2.21
C THR A 192 6.37 14.49 3.29
N PRO A 193 6.83 14.35 4.52
CA PRO A 193 6.40 15.23 5.61
C PRO A 193 6.95 16.64 5.40
N LYS A 194 6.32 17.64 6.03
CA LYS A 194 6.83 19.04 6.02
C LYS A 194 8.20 19.17 6.68
N LYS A 195 8.52 18.29 7.63
CA LYS A 195 9.82 18.19 8.30
C LYS A 195 10.19 16.71 8.41
N GLY A 196 11.45 16.36 8.14
CA GLY A 196 11.98 15.01 8.20
C GLY A 196 12.10 14.36 6.82
N GLU A 197 12.66 13.16 6.81
CA GLU A 197 12.88 12.38 5.59
C GLU A 197 11.57 11.74 5.09
N PRO A 198 11.41 11.58 3.77
CA PRO A 198 10.31 10.84 3.21
C PRO A 198 10.34 9.37 3.65
N PHE A 199 9.16 8.80 3.89
CA PHE A 199 9.01 7.40 4.28
C PHE A 199 7.83 6.75 3.57
N TYR A 200 7.78 5.42 3.60
CA TYR A 200 6.65 4.68 3.06
C TYR A 200 5.63 4.37 4.16
N ILE A 201 4.34 4.46 3.81
CA ILE A 201 3.27 3.82 4.58
C ILE A 201 3.06 2.43 3.99
N PHE A 202 3.10 1.42 4.84
CA PHE A 202 2.77 0.03 4.54
C PHE A 202 1.60 -0.39 5.43
N PRO A 203 0.58 -1.11 4.94
CA PRO A 203 -0.56 -1.50 5.77
C PRO A 203 -0.13 -2.49 6.86
N ARG A 204 -0.72 -2.39 8.05
CA ARG A 204 -0.66 -3.48 9.03
C ARG A 204 -1.53 -4.64 8.55
N TYR A 205 -1.26 -5.85 9.03
CA TYR A 205 -1.98 -7.03 8.54
C TYR A 205 -3.51 -6.92 8.66
N HIS A 206 -4.03 -6.45 9.80
CA HIS A 206 -5.47 -6.28 9.99
C HIS A 206 -6.09 -5.25 9.02
N GLN A 207 -5.36 -4.20 8.67
CA GLN A 207 -5.81 -3.20 7.69
C GLN A 207 -5.85 -3.81 6.28
N LEU A 208 -4.79 -4.51 5.91
CA LEU A 208 -4.67 -5.21 4.63
C LEU A 208 -5.83 -6.22 4.45
N ARG A 209 -6.01 -7.07 5.44
CA ARG A 209 -7.07 -8.10 5.45
C ARG A 209 -8.45 -7.48 5.36
N CYS A 210 -8.74 -6.45 6.18
CA CYS A 210 -10.03 -5.76 6.18
C CYS A 210 -10.38 -5.21 4.79
N VAL A 211 -9.48 -4.43 4.20
CA VAL A 211 -9.74 -3.81 2.89
C VAL A 211 -9.88 -4.86 1.80
N ARG A 212 -9.00 -5.87 1.77
CA ARG A 212 -9.07 -6.94 0.77
C ARG A 212 -10.35 -7.75 0.86
N ASN A 213 -10.81 -8.09 2.07
CA ASN A 213 -12.04 -8.85 2.27
C ASN A 213 -13.25 -8.08 1.75
N ILE A 214 -13.37 -6.78 2.07
CA ILE A 214 -14.48 -5.97 1.58
C ILE A 214 -14.44 -5.83 0.07
N ILE A 215 -13.29 -5.53 -0.52
CA ILE A 215 -13.14 -5.41 -1.98
C ILE A 215 -13.47 -6.74 -2.70
N SER A 216 -13.06 -7.87 -2.13
CA SER A 216 -13.37 -9.19 -2.69
C SER A 216 -14.87 -9.48 -2.63
N ASP A 217 -15.49 -9.22 -1.50
CA ASP A 217 -16.93 -9.46 -1.30
C ASP A 217 -17.79 -8.54 -2.19
N VAL A 218 -17.41 -7.26 -2.33
CA VAL A 218 -18.08 -6.33 -3.25
C VAL A 218 -17.93 -6.76 -4.72
N ARG A 219 -16.79 -7.31 -5.11
CA ARG A 219 -16.62 -7.85 -6.48
C ARG A 219 -17.52 -9.03 -6.76
N GLU A 220 -17.75 -9.88 -5.77
CA GLU A 220 -18.55 -11.09 -5.90
C GLU A 220 -20.06 -10.76 -5.83
N LYS A 221 -20.47 -9.92 -4.87
CA LYS A 221 -21.89 -9.68 -4.54
C LYS A 221 -22.47 -8.39 -5.14
N GLY A 222 -21.62 -7.49 -5.63
CA GLY A 222 -22.04 -6.20 -6.15
C GLY A 222 -22.44 -5.21 -5.04
N VAL A 223 -23.27 -4.24 -5.41
CA VAL A 223 -23.80 -3.20 -4.53
C VAL A 223 -24.84 -3.73 -3.52
N GLY A 224 -25.17 -2.93 -2.50
CA GLY A 224 -26.22 -3.26 -1.52
C GLY A 224 -25.73 -4.04 -0.29
N GLN A 225 -24.44 -4.25 -0.15
CA GLN A 225 -23.84 -4.92 1.01
C GLN A 225 -23.60 -3.93 2.16
N THR A 226 -23.67 -4.43 3.39
CA THR A 226 -23.37 -3.66 4.61
C THR A 226 -22.24 -4.35 5.39
N TYR A 227 -21.24 -3.58 5.79
CA TYR A 227 -20.08 -4.09 6.52
C TYR A 227 -19.92 -3.34 7.85
N LEU A 228 -19.63 -4.09 8.92
CA LEU A 228 -19.20 -3.53 10.20
C LEU A 228 -17.70 -3.85 10.40
N VAL A 229 -16.90 -2.80 10.52
CA VAL A 229 -15.47 -2.91 10.79
C VAL A 229 -15.17 -2.40 12.20
N GLN A 230 -14.85 -3.32 13.11
CA GLN A 230 -14.49 -2.99 14.48
C GLN A 230 -12.97 -3.07 14.66
N HIS A 231 -12.33 -1.93 14.79
CA HIS A 231 -10.91 -1.80 15.10
C HIS A 231 -10.72 -0.96 16.36
N SER A 232 -9.71 -1.28 17.18
CA SER A 232 -9.38 -0.53 18.40
C SER A 232 -8.97 0.92 18.11
N ALA A 233 -9.02 1.78 19.12
CA ALA A 233 -8.46 3.13 19.01
C ALA A 233 -6.96 3.07 18.67
N GLY A 234 -6.47 3.99 17.82
CA GLY A 234 -5.07 4.00 17.40
C GLY A 234 -4.64 2.90 16.41
N SER A 235 -5.56 2.04 15.95
CA SER A 235 -5.26 0.99 14.97
C SER A 235 -5.00 1.50 13.54
N GLY A 236 -5.22 2.80 13.29
CA GLY A 236 -5.11 3.41 11.96
C GLY A 236 -6.34 3.23 11.08
N LYS A 237 -7.55 3.27 11.67
CA LYS A 237 -8.83 3.17 10.95
C LYS A 237 -8.92 4.10 9.75
N THR A 238 -8.48 5.35 9.90
CA THR A 238 -8.47 6.35 8.82
C THR A 238 -7.72 5.86 7.59
N LYS A 239 -6.56 5.19 7.78
CA LYS A 239 -5.81 4.60 6.67
C LYS A 239 -6.59 3.48 5.98
N SER A 240 -7.23 2.60 6.76
CA SER A 240 -8.08 1.53 6.20
C SER A 240 -9.23 2.11 5.37
N MET A 241 -9.90 3.14 5.89
CA MET A 241 -10.97 3.85 5.17
C MET A 241 -10.44 4.49 3.89
N SER A 242 -9.28 5.13 3.93
CA SER A 242 -8.66 5.76 2.76
C SER A 242 -8.33 4.73 1.68
N TRP A 243 -7.65 3.64 2.03
CA TRP A 243 -7.36 2.56 1.07
C TRP A 243 -8.63 1.93 0.49
N LEU A 244 -9.64 1.73 1.33
CA LEU A 244 -10.94 1.21 0.89
C LEU A 244 -11.61 2.17 -0.08
N ALA A 245 -11.69 3.47 0.26
CA ALA A 245 -12.31 4.48 -0.58
C ALA A 245 -11.67 4.57 -1.98
N PHE A 246 -10.33 4.61 -2.06
CA PHE A 246 -9.63 4.65 -3.35
C PHE A 246 -9.82 3.39 -4.17
N GLN A 247 -9.90 2.21 -3.54
CA GLN A 247 -10.12 0.96 -4.25
C GLN A 247 -11.56 0.82 -4.72
N LEU A 248 -12.56 1.19 -3.90
CA LEU A 248 -13.96 1.21 -4.31
C LEU A 248 -14.22 2.22 -5.43
N ALA A 249 -13.62 3.42 -5.33
CA ALA A 249 -13.73 4.45 -6.37
C ALA A 249 -13.18 4.03 -7.74
N ASN A 250 -12.29 3.05 -7.77
CA ASN A 250 -11.69 2.52 -8.99
C ASN A 250 -12.18 1.11 -9.33
N LEU A 251 -13.15 0.58 -8.58
CA LEU A 251 -13.68 -0.77 -8.80
C LEU A 251 -14.59 -0.78 -10.03
N GLN A 252 -14.36 -1.75 -10.92
CA GLN A 252 -15.11 -1.93 -12.15
C GLN A 252 -15.78 -3.30 -12.18
N ASN A 253 -16.93 -3.36 -12.83
CA ASN A 253 -17.64 -4.56 -13.20
C ASN A 253 -16.90 -5.30 -14.35
N ALA A 254 -17.37 -6.48 -14.70
CA ALA A 254 -16.82 -7.28 -15.82
C ALA A 254 -16.95 -6.58 -17.20
N ASP A 255 -17.93 -5.71 -17.36
CA ASP A 255 -18.17 -4.89 -18.55
C ASP A 255 -17.38 -3.57 -18.55
N ASN A 256 -16.46 -3.38 -17.60
CA ASN A 256 -15.66 -2.17 -17.38
C ASN A 256 -16.45 -0.91 -16.97
N THR A 257 -17.72 -1.07 -16.56
CA THR A 257 -18.47 0.02 -15.93
C THR A 257 -18.05 0.18 -14.47
N PRO A 258 -18.07 1.40 -13.89
CA PRO A 258 -17.83 1.59 -12.47
C PRO A 258 -18.88 0.84 -11.62
N VAL A 259 -18.45 0.15 -10.56
CA VAL A 259 -19.37 -0.45 -9.57
C VAL A 259 -20.08 0.65 -8.78
N PHE A 260 -19.35 1.73 -8.46
CA PHE A 260 -19.86 2.90 -7.76
C PHE A 260 -19.59 4.17 -8.56
N ASP A 261 -20.56 5.04 -8.64
CA ASP A 261 -20.42 6.38 -9.25
C ASP A 261 -19.55 7.27 -8.38
N SER A 262 -19.72 7.21 -7.08
CA SER A 262 -18.90 7.91 -6.09
C SER A 262 -18.81 7.14 -4.78
N VAL A 263 -17.74 7.39 -4.04
CA VAL A 263 -17.55 6.93 -2.66
C VAL A 263 -17.73 8.12 -1.73
N ILE A 264 -18.65 8.02 -0.77
CA ILE A 264 -18.94 9.08 0.18
C ILE A 264 -18.36 8.68 1.53
N MET A 265 -17.43 9.47 2.04
CA MET A 265 -16.86 9.28 3.38
C MET A 265 -17.55 10.23 4.35
N ILE A 266 -18.15 9.67 5.38
CA ILE A 266 -18.92 10.41 6.37
C ILE A 266 -18.20 10.39 7.70
N THR A 267 -18.02 11.57 8.30
CA THR A 267 -17.42 11.73 9.62
C THR A 267 -18.39 12.35 10.59
N ASP A 268 -18.33 11.95 11.84
CA ASP A 268 -19.16 12.46 12.95
C ASP A 268 -18.73 13.90 13.34
N ARG A 269 -17.43 14.23 13.31
CA ARG A 269 -16.88 15.48 13.86
C ARG A 269 -16.10 16.30 12.86
N ILE A 270 -16.32 17.62 12.87
CA ILE A 270 -15.60 18.59 12.00
C ILE A 270 -14.07 18.54 12.17
N VAL A 271 -13.57 18.25 13.37
CA VAL A 271 -12.12 18.16 13.65
C VAL A 271 -11.52 16.87 13.06
N LEU A 272 -12.26 15.75 13.13
CA LEU A 272 -11.88 14.49 12.49
C LEU A 272 -11.92 14.61 10.97
N ASP A 273 -12.89 15.37 10.43
CA ASP A 273 -13.02 15.67 9.00
C ASP A 273 -11.75 16.27 8.40
N ARG A 274 -11.09 17.20 9.09
CA ARG A 274 -9.82 17.79 8.61
C ARG A 274 -8.68 16.79 8.53
N ASN A 275 -8.49 16.00 9.57
CA ASN A 275 -7.41 15.01 9.63
C ASN A 275 -7.61 13.89 8.59
N ILE A 276 -8.87 13.45 8.43
CA ILE A 276 -9.24 12.45 7.43
C ILE A 276 -9.07 13.04 6.02
N ALA A 277 -9.57 14.24 5.77
CA ALA A 277 -9.45 14.90 4.49
C ALA A 277 -7.99 15.16 4.09
N ASP A 278 -7.16 15.61 5.03
CA ASP A 278 -5.73 15.84 4.77
C ASP A 278 -4.99 14.53 4.52
N GLU A 279 -5.32 13.45 5.25
CA GLU A 279 -4.74 12.12 5.03
C GLU A 279 -5.16 11.54 3.66
N ILE A 280 -6.43 11.65 3.30
CA ILE A 280 -6.95 11.15 2.02
C ILE A 280 -6.35 11.93 0.86
N LYS A 281 -6.29 13.26 0.96
CA LYS A 281 -5.61 14.11 -0.05
C LYS A 281 -4.12 13.78 -0.17
N GLY A 282 -3.47 13.47 0.95
CA GLY A 282 -2.07 12.99 0.94
C GLY A 282 -1.88 11.64 0.24
N MET A 283 -2.94 10.87 0.07
CA MET A 283 -2.95 9.60 -0.67
C MET A 283 -3.44 9.73 -2.12
N GLU A 284 -3.92 10.91 -2.52
CA GLU A 284 -4.41 11.16 -3.88
C GLU A 284 -3.28 11.07 -4.89
N GLU A 285 -3.44 10.20 -5.90
CA GLU A 285 -2.46 10.03 -6.99
C GLU A 285 -2.82 10.88 -8.21
N VAL A 286 -4.11 11.16 -8.40
CA VAL A 286 -4.64 11.98 -9.50
C VAL A 286 -5.38 13.15 -8.90
N ALA A 287 -4.90 14.35 -9.15
CA ALA A 287 -5.49 15.58 -8.64
C ALA A 287 -6.97 15.72 -9.05
N GLY A 288 -7.82 16.12 -8.10
CA GLY A 288 -9.26 16.31 -8.32
C GLY A 288 -10.11 15.04 -8.12
N THR A 289 -9.51 13.92 -7.78
CA THR A 289 -10.27 12.70 -7.44
C THR A 289 -11.07 12.87 -6.14
N VAL A 290 -10.53 13.64 -5.19
CA VAL A 290 -11.11 13.85 -3.86
C VAL A 290 -11.73 15.24 -3.74
N LYS A 291 -13.00 15.31 -3.42
CA LYS A 291 -13.73 16.54 -3.09
C LYS A 291 -14.06 16.61 -1.62
N ASP A 292 -13.52 17.59 -0.95
CA ASP A 292 -13.82 17.87 0.46
C ASP A 292 -14.88 18.97 0.56
N ILE A 293 -16.04 18.63 1.08
CA ILE A 293 -17.20 19.54 1.18
C ILE A 293 -17.29 20.12 2.60
N ARG A 294 -16.54 21.18 2.83
CA ARG A 294 -16.50 21.85 4.15
C ARG A 294 -17.68 22.79 4.43
N LYS A 295 -18.34 23.34 3.40
CA LYS A 295 -19.43 24.32 3.57
C LYS A 295 -20.68 23.93 2.80
N GLY A 296 -21.82 23.88 3.53
CA GLY A 296 -23.18 23.81 2.98
C GLY A 296 -23.59 22.47 2.38
N SER A 297 -24.77 21.99 2.76
CA SER A 297 -25.41 20.80 2.20
C SER A 297 -25.74 20.92 0.70
N ARG A 298 -25.99 22.17 0.22
CA ARG A 298 -26.19 22.44 -1.22
C ARG A 298 -24.97 22.08 -2.06
N ASN A 299 -23.75 22.30 -1.54
CA ASN A 299 -22.53 21.97 -2.24
C ASN A 299 -22.31 20.45 -2.34
N LEU A 300 -22.77 19.70 -1.34
CA LEU A 300 -22.74 18.24 -1.38
C LEU A 300 -23.69 17.71 -2.46
N ALA A 301 -24.94 18.18 -2.46
CA ALA A 301 -25.92 17.80 -3.46
C ALA A 301 -25.45 18.17 -4.89
N LYS A 302 -24.82 19.34 -5.05
CA LYS A 302 -24.25 19.79 -6.33
C LYS A 302 -23.10 18.88 -6.78
N ALA A 303 -22.15 18.56 -5.90
CA ALA A 303 -21.01 17.69 -6.21
C ALA A 303 -21.43 16.28 -6.61
N LEU A 304 -22.52 15.77 -5.99
CA LEU A 304 -23.09 14.46 -6.32
C LEU A 304 -23.86 14.48 -7.66
N ALA A 305 -24.54 15.58 -7.96
CA ALA A 305 -25.30 15.74 -9.20
C ALA A 305 -24.40 16.04 -10.42
N GLU A 306 -23.33 16.82 -10.24
CA GLU A 306 -22.38 17.16 -11.30
C GLU A 306 -21.54 15.96 -11.76
N GLY A 307 -21.37 14.94 -10.91
CA GLY A 307 -20.47 13.83 -11.19
C GLY A 307 -18.99 14.25 -11.25
N GLY A 308 -18.12 13.35 -11.65
CA GLY A 308 -16.70 13.63 -11.84
C GLY A 308 -15.82 13.54 -10.59
N HIS A 309 -16.41 13.60 -9.38
CA HIS A 309 -15.66 13.37 -8.13
C HIS A 309 -15.84 11.94 -7.68
N ARG A 310 -14.74 11.19 -7.65
CA ARG A 310 -14.75 9.79 -7.28
C ARG A 310 -14.90 9.57 -5.78
N ILE A 311 -14.35 10.47 -4.96
CA ILE A 311 -14.40 10.41 -3.49
C ILE A 311 -14.88 11.76 -2.96
N ILE A 312 -15.94 11.73 -2.13
CA ILE A 312 -16.52 12.92 -1.52
C ILE A 312 -16.45 12.75 0.00
N ILE A 313 -15.88 13.75 0.69
CA ILE A 313 -15.76 13.75 2.15
C ILE A 313 -16.78 14.75 2.71
N SER A 314 -17.60 14.32 3.69
CA SER A 314 -18.63 15.15 4.31
C SER A 314 -18.87 14.75 5.76
N THR A 315 -19.57 15.62 6.51
CA THR A 315 -20.04 15.27 7.85
C THR A 315 -21.44 14.68 7.80
N GLU A 316 -21.80 13.86 8.79
CA GLU A 316 -23.12 13.23 8.91
C GLU A 316 -24.26 14.24 8.81
N GLN A 317 -24.15 15.37 9.52
CA GLN A 317 -25.15 16.44 9.50
C GLN A 317 -25.43 16.97 8.09
N LYS A 318 -24.38 17.19 7.28
CA LYS A 318 -24.55 17.68 5.89
C LYS A 318 -25.14 16.61 4.99
N PHE A 319 -24.77 15.35 5.20
CA PHE A 319 -25.26 14.22 4.44
C PHE A 319 -26.77 14.02 4.66
N SER A 320 -27.24 14.08 5.90
CA SER A 320 -28.67 13.97 6.23
C SER A 320 -29.53 15.03 5.51
N PHE A 321 -29.05 16.27 5.38
CA PHE A 321 -29.71 17.31 4.61
C PHE A 321 -29.66 17.14 3.09
N ALA A 322 -28.65 16.42 2.57
CA ALA A 322 -28.50 16.17 1.14
C ALA A 322 -29.30 14.96 0.65
N LEU A 323 -29.62 14.02 1.54
CA LEU A 323 -30.31 12.75 1.26
C LEU A 323 -31.61 12.90 0.41
N PRO A 324 -32.50 13.83 0.66
CA PRO A 324 -33.73 14.01 -0.19
C PRO A 324 -33.38 14.33 -1.64
N LYS A 325 -32.33 15.14 -1.86
CA LYS A 325 -31.88 15.53 -3.20
C LYS A 325 -31.07 14.43 -3.90
N LEU A 326 -30.46 13.52 -3.14
CA LEU A 326 -29.79 12.34 -3.68
C LEU A 326 -30.77 11.34 -4.29
N LYS A 327 -31.98 11.25 -3.73
CA LYS A 327 -33.07 10.42 -4.29
C LYS A 327 -33.55 10.92 -5.64
N GLU A 328 -33.35 12.21 -5.93
CA GLU A 328 -33.67 12.83 -7.21
C GLU A 328 -32.54 12.72 -8.23
N ALA A 329 -31.30 12.50 -7.79
CA ALA A 329 -30.13 12.22 -8.63
C ALA A 329 -30.22 10.76 -9.12
N ALA A 330 -30.92 10.56 -10.22
CA ALA A 330 -31.30 9.27 -10.73
C ALA A 330 -30.13 8.32 -10.95
N GLY A 331 -30.29 7.09 -10.51
CA GLY A 331 -29.53 5.92 -10.96
C GLY A 331 -28.15 5.74 -10.34
N SER A 332 -27.88 6.30 -9.18
CA SER A 332 -26.53 6.35 -8.64
C SER A 332 -26.26 5.24 -7.63
N HIS A 333 -25.18 4.49 -7.84
CA HIS A 333 -24.63 3.54 -6.89
C HIS A 333 -23.54 4.24 -6.06
N PHE A 334 -23.80 4.46 -4.79
CA PHE A 334 -22.84 5.06 -3.87
C PHE A 334 -22.32 4.04 -2.88
N ALA A 335 -21.00 4.05 -2.66
CA ALA A 335 -20.41 3.44 -1.48
C ALA A 335 -20.35 4.49 -0.37
N VAL A 336 -20.84 4.17 0.83
CA VAL A 336 -20.78 5.06 2.00
C VAL A 336 -19.86 4.43 3.05
N ILE A 337 -18.85 5.18 3.53
CA ILE A 337 -17.87 4.75 4.52
C ILE A 337 -17.96 5.67 5.74
#